data_a07d13842a3b189335166357f46dfec3
#
_entry.id   a07d13842a3b189335166357f46dfec3
#
_cell.length_a   1.000
_cell.length_b   1.000
_cell.length_c   1.000
_cell.angle_alpha   90.00
_cell.angle_beta   90.00
_cell.angle_gamma   90.00
#
_symmetry.space_group_name_H-M   'P 1'
#
loop_
_entity.id
_entity.type
_entity.pdbx_description
1 polymer ?
#
loop_
_entity_poly.entity_id
_entity_poly.type
_entity_poly.pdbx_seq_one_letter_code
_entity_poly.pdbx_strand_id
1 'polypeptide(L)'
;IIITNYNYAKFICRCIESCLGQNYDFDFEVIFVDDGSTDDSLKIANLYKEKGLRIISQKNRGVESASNNGFETARGKYVVRVDADDYLHSDYLKQMLSVFTPDISFVYSDYYIVDESDELIDEMNLPDFDTVEILSSGDFLATGTIYRKSDIESLGYYATKVKNCGLENYELIIKMLYNGNYGLHVKNKLFYYRRHKRNLSATKQNTIIAYGKDMFK
;
A
#
# COMPACT_ATOMS: atom_id res chain seq x y z
N ILE A 1 -5.18 7.76 -3.58
CA ILE A 1 -5.16 6.41 -2.97
C ILE A 1 -5.29 5.38 -4.08
N ILE A 2 -4.44 4.37 -4.12
CA ILE A 2 -4.45 3.27 -5.08
C ILE A 2 -4.83 1.99 -4.34
N ILE A 3 -5.97 1.38 -4.69
CA ILE A 3 -6.41 0.09 -4.17
C ILE A 3 -5.99 -0.98 -5.19
N THR A 4 -5.16 -1.95 -4.78
CA THR A 4 -4.77 -3.07 -5.63
C THR A 4 -5.58 -4.31 -5.30
N ASN A 5 -6.19 -4.93 -6.31
CA ASN A 5 -7.10 -6.06 -6.12
C ASN A 5 -6.83 -7.23 -7.06
N TYR A 6 -6.86 -8.43 -6.50
CA TYR A 6 -6.99 -9.67 -7.24
C TYR A 6 -7.77 -10.72 -6.45
N ASN A 7 -9.04 -10.93 -6.80
CA ASN A 7 -9.92 -11.93 -6.16
C ASN A 7 -10.17 -11.71 -4.65
N TYR A 8 -10.42 -10.46 -4.23
CA TYR A 8 -10.77 -10.08 -2.87
C TYR A 8 -12.20 -9.56 -2.72
N ALA A 9 -13.15 -10.05 -3.53
CA ALA A 9 -14.57 -9.63 -3.50
C ALA A 9 -15.18 -9.58 -2.08
N LYS A 10 -14.71 -10.46 -1.17
CA LYS A 10 -15.17 -10.51 0.22
C LYS A 10 -14.86 -9.22 1.00
N PHE A 11 -13.75 -8.56 0.71
CA PHE A 11 -13.20 -7.49 1.56
C PHE A 11 -13.29 -6.09 0.94
N ILE A 12 -13.42 -6.01 -0.40
CA ILE A 12 -13.26 -4.75 -1.14
C ILE A 12 -14.26 -3.66 -0.76
N CYS A 13 -15.47 -4.00 -0.32
CA CYS A 13 -16.44 -2.98 0.13
C CYS A 13 -15.87 -2.14 1.26
N ARG A 14 -15.35 -2.79 2.31
CA ARG A 14 -14.76 -2.11 3.46
C ARG A 14 -13.55 -1.27 3.06
N CYS A 15 -12.68 -1.82 2.22
CA CYS A 15 -11.52 -1.12 1.69
C CYS A 15 -11.93 0.14 0.91
N ILE A 16 -12.81 0.01 -0.08
CA ILE A 16 -13.25 1.13 -0.92
C ILE A 16 -13.93 2.21 -0.07
N GLU A 17 -14.84 1.83 0.83
CA GLU A 17 -15.55 2.76 1.71
C GLU A 17 -14.61 3.54 2.62
N SER A 18 -13.60 2.89 3.20
CA SER A 18 -12.59 3.55 4.02
C SER A 18 -11.73 4.54 3.23
N CYS A 19 -11.41 4.20 1.98
CA CYS A 19 -10.63 5.07 1.10
C CYS A 19 -11.43 6.27 0.59
N LEU A 20 -12.71 6.09 0.26
CA LEU A 20 -13.59 7.19 -0.19
C LEU A 20 -14.05 8.07 0.97
N GLY A 21 -14.18 7.52 2.17
CA GLY A 21 -14.68 8.19 3.37
C GLY A 21 -13.61 8.89 4.21
N GLN A 22 -12.53 9.36 3.61
CA GLN A 22 -11.48 10.07 4.34
C GLN A 22 -11.92 11.45 4.80
N ASN A 23 -11.69 11.79 6.08
CA ASN A 23 -11.86 13.12 6.65
C ASN A 23 -10.73 14.05 6.20
N TYR A 24 -10.82 14.54 4.95
CA TYR A 24 -9.77 15.38 4.37
C TYR A 24 -10.38 16.49 3.53
N ASP A 25 -9.96 17.74 3.79
CA ASP A 25 -10.58 18.95 3.22
C ASP A 25 -10.06 19.32 1.81
N PHE A 26 -9.06 18.60 1.31
CA PHE A 26 -8.45 18.84 0.00
C PHE A 26 -8.85 17.76 -0.99
N ASP A 27 -8.69 18.07 -2.28
CA ASP A 27 -8.98 17.12 -3.35
C ASP A 27 -8.09 15.88 -3.27
N PHE A 28 -8.71 14.71 -3.36
CA PHE A 28 -8.03 13.43 -3.52
C PHE A 28 -8.80 12.53 -4.48
N GLU A 29 -8.15 11.54 -5.02
CA GLU A 29 -8.77 10.52 -5.87
C GLU A 29 -8.53 9.12 -5.32
N VAL A 30 -9.48 8.22 -5.57
CA VAL A 30 -9.35 6.81 -5.26
C VAL A 30 -9.36 6.01 -6.57
N ILE A 31 -8.29 5.27 -6.81
CA ILE A 31 -8.10 4.45 -8.02
C ILE A 31 -8.09 2.99 -7.59
N PHE A 32 -9.05 2.24 -8.09
CA PHE A 32 -9.13 0.78 -7.92
C PHE A 32 -8.50 0.11 -9.13
N VAL A 33 -7.42 -0.64 -8.91
CA VAL A 33 -6.73 -1.39 -9.97
C VAL A 33 -7.04 -2.88 -9.80
N ASP A 34 -7.88 -3.40 -10.69
CA ASP A 34 -8.18 -4.82 -10.75
C ASP A 34 -7.16 -5.56 -11.61
N ASP A 35 -6.38 -6.42 -11.00
CA ASP A 35 -5.34 -7.23 -11.66
C ASP A 35 -5.91 -8.52 -12.29
N GLY A 36 -7.04 -8.40 -12.99
CA GLY A 36 -7.66 -9.50 -13.74
C GLY A 36 -8.40 -10.49 -12.85
N SER A 37 -9.18 -10.01 -11.88
CA SER A 37 -10.01 -10.85 -11.01
C SER A 37 -11.02 -11.70 -11.78
N THR A 38 -11.29 -12.88 -11.26
CA THR A 38 -12.26 -13.86 -11.78
C THR A 38 -13.47 -14.03 -10.87
N ASP A 39 -13.45 -13.37 -9.70
CA ASP A 39 -14.57 -13.30 -8.76
C ASP A 39 -15.43 -12.05 -9.01
N ASP A 40 -16.37 -11.74 -8.10
CA ASP A 40 -17.25 -10.58 -8.21
C ASP A 40 -16.58 -9.22 -7.91
N SER A 41 -15.25 -9.15 -7.70
CA SER A 41 -14.55 -7.92 -7.32
C SER A 41 -14.86 -6.76 -8.25
N LEU A 42 -14.69 -6.93 -9.55
CA LEU A 42 -14.92 -5.87 -10.54
C LEU A 42 -16.38 -5.42 -10.58
N LYS A 43 -17.33 -6.35 -10.41
CA LYS A 43 -18.76 -6.06 -10.34
C LYS A 43 -19.08 -5.21 -9.12
N ILE A 44 -18.53 -5.55 -7.97
CA ILE A 44 -18.71 -4.80 -6.72
C ILE A 44 -18.10 -3.40 -6.84
N ALA A 45 -16.84 -3.30 -7.31
CA ALA A 45 -16.17 -2.02 -7.48
C ALA A 45 -16.95 -1.05 -8.39
N ASN A 46 -17.60 -1.57 -9.45
CA ASN A 46 -18.42 -0.75 -10.36
C ASN A 46 -19.58 -0.05 -9.67
N LEU A 47 -20.10 -0.54 -8.54
CA LEU A 47 -21.17 0.12 -7.76
C LEU A 47 -20.70 1.43 -7.11
N TYR A 48 -19.39 1.64 -7.01
CA TYR A 48 -18.80 2.83 -6.39
C TYR A 48 -18.36 3.90 -7.40
N LYS A 49 -18.53 3.69 -8.70
CA LYS A 49 -18.15 4.69 -9.73
C LYS A 49 -18.84 6.04 -9.52
N GLU A 50 -20.14 6.01 -9.26
CA GLU A 50 -20.92 7.23 -9.01
C GLU A 50 -20.52 7.92 -7.69
N LYS A 51 -19.83 7.23 -6.81
CA LYS A 51 -19.25 7.77 -5.57
C LYS A 51 -17.81 8.28 -5.75
N GLY A 52 -17.30 8.33 -6.99
CA GLY A 52 -15.98 8.87 -7.30
C GLY A 52 -14.85 7.82 -7.41
N LEU A 53 -15.16 6.52 -7.34
CA LEU A 53 -14.15 5.48 -7.55
C LEU A 53 -13.75 5.40 -9.03
N ARG A 54 -12.48 5.60 -9.31
CA ARG A 54 -11.90 5.41 -10.64
C ARG A 54 -11.40 3.97 -10.76
N ILE A 55 -11.79 3.26 -11.82
CA ILE A 55 -11.48 1.83 -11.99
C ILE A 55 -10.57 1.63 -13.19
N ILE A 56 -9.50 0.88 -12.97
CA ILE A 56 -8.59 0.36 -14.00
C ILE A 56 -8.63 -1.15 -13.91
N SER A 57 -8.76 -1.84 -15.06
CA SER A 57 -8.67 -3.30 -15.14
C SER A 57 -7.54 -3.68 -16.07
N GLN A 58 -6.75 -4.67 -15.66
CA GLN A 58 -5.63 -5.21 -16.44
C GLN A 58 -5.62 -6.73 -16.41
N LYS A 59 -4.83 -7.35 -17.28
CA LYS A 59 -4.52 -8.79 -17.16
C LYS A 59 -3.64 -9.01 -15.94
N ASN A 60 -3.82 -10.15 -15.24
CA ASN A 60 -3.07 -10.46 -14.04
C ASN A 60 -1.54 -10.48 -14.28
N ARG A 61 -0.85 -9.47 -13.75
CA ARG A 61 0.60 -9.28 -13.82
C ARG A 61 1.28 -9.15 -12.45
N GLY A 62 0.51 -9.27 -11.36
CA GLY A 62 1.00 -9.17 -9.98
C GLY A 62 0.80 -7.80 -9.37
N VAL A 63 0.90 -7.78 -8.02
CA VAL A 63 0.65 -6.60 -7.20
C VAL A 63 1.57 -5.44 -7.57
N GLU A 64 2.83 -5.70 -7.90
CA GLU A 64 3.82 -4.70 -8.32
C GLU A 64 3.37 -3.96 -9.58
N SER A 65 2.94 -4.74 -10.58
CA SER A 65 2.47 -4.17 -11.85
C SER A 65 1.14 -3.43 -11.70
N ALA A 66 0.23 -3.93 -10.86
CA ALA A 66 -1.02 -3.25 -10.56
C ALA A 66 -0.80 -1.93 -9.82
N SER A 67 0.12 -1.93 -8.83
CA SER A 67 0.51 -0.73 -8.10
C SER A 67 1.13 0.32 -9.01
N ASN A 68 2.07 -0.08 -9.86
CA ASN A 68 2.74 0.82 -10.80
C ASN A 68 1.74 1.47 -11.76
N ASN A 69 0.80 0.68 -12.30
CA ASN A 69 -0.27 1.22 -13.15
C ASN A 69 -1.12 2.27 -12.41
N GLY A 70 -1.43 2.02 -11.13
CA GLY A 70 -2.10 2.98 -10.27
C GLY A 70 -1.28 4.25 -10.04
N PHE A 71 0.01 4.11 -9.69
CA PHE A 71 0.92 5.23 -9.44
C PHE A 71 1.12 6.10 -10.68
N GLU A 72 1.39 5.49 -11.85
CA GLU A 72 1.55 6.19 -13.13
C GLU A 72 0.31 7.00 -13.50
N THR A 73 -0.87 6.40 -13.26
CA THR A 73 -2.16 6.98 -13.64
C THR A 73 -2.65 8.06 -12.66
N ALA A 74 -2.13 8.05 -11.42
CA ALA A 74 -2.52 9.00 -10.38
C ALA A 74 -2.05 10.43 -10.72
N ARG A 75 -2.92 11.41 -10.42
CA ARG A 75 -2.68 12.85 -10.63
C ARG A 75 -2.17 13.55 -9.37
N GLY A 76 -2.33 12.90 -8.22
CA GLY A 76 -1.95 13.44 -6.92
C GLY A 76 -0.44 13.63 -6.77
N LYS A 77 -0.04 14.65 -6.00
CA LYS A 77 1.35 14.89 -5.59
C LYS A 77 1.88 13.77 -4.68
N TYR A 78 1.01 13.18 -3.90
CA TYR A 78 1.29 12.07 -2.99
C TYR A 78 0.47 10.86 -3.41
N VAL A 79 1.03 9.68 -3.21
CA VAL A 79 0.37 8.42 -3.55
C VAL A 79 0.54 7.41 -2.42
N VAL A 80 -0.48 6.59 -2.22
CA VAL A 80 -0.46 5.48 -1.27
C VAL A 80 -1.10 4.26 -1.91
N ARG A 81 -0.50 3.08 -1.68
CA ARG A 81 -1.12 1.80 -2.00
C ARG A 81 -1.84 1.24 -0.77
N VAL A 82 -3.03 0.73 -1.00
CA VAL A 82 -3.82 -0.03 -0.03
C VAL A 82 -4.18 -1.36 -0.68
N ASP A 83 -3.92 -2.47 -0.01
CA ASP A 83 -4.35 -3.79 -0.51
C ASP A 83 -5.85 -3.97 -0.28
N ALA A 84 -6.54 -4.64 -1.20
CA ALA A 84 -8.00 -4.73 -1.21
C ALA A 84 -8.61 -5.49 -0.02
N ASP A 85 -7.79 -6.21 0.75
CA ASP A 85 -8.16 -6.89 1.98
C ASP A 85 -7.97 -6.04 3.25
N ASP A 86 -7.32 -4.87 3.11
CA ASP A 86 -7.03 -3.93 4.19
C ASP A 86 -7.97 -2.70 4.16
N TYR A 87 -7.85 -1.81 5.15
CA TYR A 87 -8.60 -0.55 5.15
C TYR A 87 -7.94 0.55 5.99
N LEU A 88 -8.34 1.80 5.75
CA LEU A 88 -7.76 2.99 6.38
C LEU A 88 -8.63 3.50 7.53
N HIS A 89 -8.00 4.14 8.52
CA HIS A 89 -8.69 5.00 9.48
C HIS A 89 -9.24 6.26 8.76
N SER A 90 -10.36 6.80 9.22
CA SER A 90 -10.99 7.97 8.58
C SER A 90 -10.10 9.22 8.53
N ASP A 91 -9.20 9.39 9.48
CA ASP A 91 -8.26 10.52 9.54
C ASP A 91 -6.88 10.20 8.94
N TYR A 92 -6.76 9.10 8.18
CA TYR A 92 -5.48 8.65 7.63
C TYR A 92 -4.82 9.75 6.77
N LEU A 93 -5.50 10.25 5.74
CA LEU A 93 -4.94 11.30 4.87
C LEU A 93 -4.59 12.56 5.65
N LYS A 94 -5.47 13.00 6.55
CA LYS A 94 -5.28 14.21 7.34
C LYS A 94 -4.01 14.15 8.17
N GLN A 95 -3.80 13.04 8.89
CA GLN A 95 -2.65 12.90 9.78
C GLN A 95 -1.36 12.63 9.00
N MET A 96 -1.40 11.73 8.01
CA MET A 96 -0.22 11.38 7.24
C MET A 96 0.31 12.53 6.39
N LEU A 97 -0.58 13.33 5.78
CA LEU A 97 -0.15 14.44 4.92
C LEU A 97 0.25 15.70 5.71
N SER A 98 -0.22 15.85 6.97
CA SER A 98 0.12 17.01 7.80
C SER A 98 1.60 17.12 8.15
N VAL A 99 2.34 16.01 8.09
CA VAL A 99 3.75 15.95 8.49
C VAL A 99 4.74 16.02 7.32
N PHE A 100 4.24 16.09 6.08
CA PHE A 100 5.10 16.23 4.91
C PHE A 100 5.76 17.61 4.85
N THR A 101 7.08 17.61 4.81
CA THR A 101 7.91 18.77 4.49
C THR A 101 8.65 18.55 3.16
N PRO A 102 9.34 19.55 2.58
CA PRO A 102 10.13 19.35 1.38
C PRO A 102 11.14 18.20 1.47
N ASP A 103 11.69 17.94 2.64
CA ASP A 103 12.73 16.93 2.86
C ASP A 103 12.18 15.52 3.08
N ILE A 104 10.87 15.35 3.34
CA ILE A 104 10.23 14.06 3.57
C ILE A 104 9.71 13.48 2.26
N SER A 105 10.16 12.29 1.91
CA SER A 105 9.78 11.58 0.68
C SER A 105 8.71 10.52 0.91
N PHE A 106 8.64 9.94 2.11
CA PHE A 106 7.60 8.99 2.48
C PHE A 106 7.24 9.07 3.96
N VAL A 107 6.01 8.69 4.28
CA VAL A 107 5.48 8.68 5.65
C VAL A 107 4.76 7.35 5.88
N TYR A 108 5.02 6.73 7.01
CA TYR A 108 4.37 5.49 7.44
C TYR A 108 3.79 5.64 8.85
N SER A 109 2.83 4.79 9.19
CA SER A 109 2.18 4.83 10.50
C SER A 109 2.17 3.48 11.17
N ASP A 110 1.91 3.47 12.48
CA ASP A 110 1.50 2.27 13.19
C ASP A 110 0.19 1.73 12.63
N TYR A 111 -0.13 0.47 12.92
CA TYR A 111 -1.34 -0.15 12.40
C TYR A 111 -1.96 -1.16 13.37
N TYR A 112 -3.23 -1.39 13.16
CA TYR A 112 -3.98 -2.47 13.81
C TYR A 112 -3.92 -3.74 12.96
N ILE A 113 -3.94 -4.90 13.62
CA ILE A 113 -4.11 -6.19 12.96
C ILE A 113 -5.51 -6.69 13.31
N VAL A 114 -6.30 -6.96 12.27
CA VAL A 114 -7.66 -7.47 12.38
C VAL A 114 -7.80 -8.84 11.73
N ASP A 115 -8.82 -9.59 12.13
CA ASP A 115 -9.17 -10.86 11.49
C ASP A 115 -10.11 -10.67 10.27
N GLU A 116 -10.58 -11.79 9.70
CA GLU A 116 -11.52 -11.79 8.56
C GLU A 116 -12.89 -11.18 8.87
N SER A 117 -13.22 -10.96 10.16
CA SER A 117 -14.48 -10.40 10.64
C SER A 117 -14.37 -8.97 11.13
N ASP A 118 -13.21 -8.31 10.90
CA ASP A 118 -12.85 -6.97 11.39
C ASP A 118 -12.61 -6.90 12.91
N GLU A 119 -12.50 -8.03 13.61
CA GLU A 119 -12.18 -8.03 15.02
C GLU A 119 -10.69 -7.77 15.25
N LEU A 120 -10.37 -6.88 16.19
CA LEU A 120 -8.99 -6.55 16.54
C LEU A 120 -8.33 -7.75 17.21
N ILE A 121 -7.21 -8.21 16.68
CA ILE A 121 -6.40 -9.32 17.23
C ILE A 121 -5.04 -8.88 17.74
N ASP A 122 -4.48 -7.79 17.23
CA ASP A 122 -3.16 -7.28 17.65
C ASP A 122 -2.97 -5.84 17.17
N GLU A 123 -1.89 -5.20 17.60
CA GLU A 123 -1.46 -3.90 17.12
C GLU A 123 0.05 -3.87 16.90
N MET A 124 0.47 -3.14 15.89
CA MET A 124 1.88 -2.99 15.55
C MET A 124 2.32 -1.55 15.79
N ASN A 125 3.32 -1.40 16.67
CA ASN A 125 4.02 -0.15 16.88
C ASN A 125 5.36 -0.26 16.14
N LEU A 126 5.53 0.57 15.12
CA LEU A 126 6.72 0.56 14.27
C LEU A 126 7.84 1.41 14.89
N PRO A 127 9.11 1.15 14.57
CA PRO A 127 10.21 2.00 15.00
C PRO A 127 10.13 3.38 14.35
N ASP A 128 10.69 4.39 15.02
CA ASP A 128 10.93 5.69 14.41
C ASP A 128 11.85 5.54 13.20
N PHE A 129 11.73 6.45 12.25
CA PHE A 129 12.56 6.38 11.04
C PHE A 129 14.05 6.48 11.39
N ASP A 130 14.77 5.41 11.08
CA ASP A 130 16.22 5.31 11.12
C ASP A 130 16.69 4.41 9.98
N THR A 131 17.68 4.88 9.22
CA THR A 131 18.20 4.14 8.06
C THR A 131 18.81 2.80 8.45
N VAL A 132 19.52 2.75 9.58
CA VAL A 132 20.15 1.52 10.07
C VAL A 132 19.08 0.53 10.52
N GLU A 133 18.05 1.01 11.20
CA GLU A 133 16.91 0.19 11.65
C GLU A 133 16.20 -0.46 10.44
N ILE A 134 15.89 0.32 9.39
CA ILE A 134 15.23 -0.20 8.19
C ILE A 134 16.11 -1.26 7.50
N LEU A 135 17.41 -1.04 7.41
CA LEU A 135 18.32 -1.99 6.76
C LEU A 135 18.57 -3.26 7.58
N SER A 136 18.51 -3.17 8.92
CA SER A 136 18.82 -4.29 9.82
C SER A 136 17.59 -5.12 10.21
N SER A 137 16.44 -4.48 10.38
CA SER A 137 15.20 -5.13 10.83
C SER A 137 14.38 -5.75 9.70
N GLY A 138 14.72 -5.46 8.44
CA GLY A 138 14.02 -5.96 7.26
C GLY A 138 12.71 -5.23 6.99
N ASP A 139 11.82 -5.88 6.23
CA ASP A 139 10.56 -5.28 5.82
C ASP A 139 9.54 -5.26 6.96
N PHE A 140 9.40 -4.11 7.61
CA PHE A 140 8.35 -3.84 8.59
C PHE A 140 7.33 -2.80 8.10
N LEU A 141 7.60 -2.14 6.95
CA LEU A 141 6.75 -1.12 6.38
C LEU A 141 5.64 -1.78 5.55
N ALA A 142 4.48 -1.89 6.15
CA ALA A 142 3.29 -2.44 5.48
C ALA A 142 2.82 -1.56 4.32
N THR A 143 1.81 -2.04 3.58
CA THR A 143 0.98 -1.18 2.72
C THR A 143 0.43 -0.03 3.55
N GLY A 144 0.01 1.06 2.91
CA GLY A 144 -0.37 2.26 3.66
C GLY A 144 0.79 3.22 3.93
N THR A 145 1.98 3.03 3.34
CA THR A 145 3.02 4.05 3.28
C THR A 145 2.67 5.06 2.19
N ILE A 146 2.62 6.36 2.54
CA ILE A 146 2.43 7.45 1.57
C ILE A 146 3.78 7.88 1.02
N TYR A 147 3.87 8.02 -0.28
CA TYR A 147 5.05 8.49 -1.00
C TYR A 147 4.81 9.84 -1.68
N ARG A 148 5.85 10.67 -1.77
CA ARG A 148 5.88 11.74 -2.76
C ARG A 148 6.03 11.09 -4.15
N LYS A 149 5.04 11.32 -5.02
CA LYS A 149 4.99 10.64 -6.33
C LYS A 149 6.24 10.89 -7.17
N SER A 150 6.74 12.14 -7.24
CA SER A 150 7.94 12.47 -8.02
C SER A 150 9.17 11.67 -7.62
N ASP A 151 9.30 11.33 -6.33
CA ASP A 151 10.47 10.63 -5.82
C ASP A 151 10.44 9.16 -6.26
N ILE A 152 9.31 8.47 -6.10
CA ILE A 152 9.18 7.08 -6.56
C ILE A 152 9.14 6.96 -8.10
N GLU A 153 8.65 7.98 -8.81
CA GLU A 153 8.68 8.04 -10.27
C GLU A 153 10.11 8.09 -10.79
N SER A 154 10.96 8.91 -10.18
CA SER A 154 12.38 9.00 -10.53
C SER A 154 13.15 7.69 -10.33
N LEU A 155 12.67 6.82 -9.44
CA LEU A 155 13.24 5.50 -9.12
C LEU A 155 12.61 4.34 -9.91
N GLY A 156 11.62 4.63 -10.77
CA GLY A 156 10.95 3.65 -11.63
C GLY A 156 9.91 2.80 -10.91
N TYR A 157 9.39 3.27 -9.77
CA TYR A 157 8.37 2.61 -8.96
C TYR A 157 8.80 1.22 -8.44
N TYR A 158 7.87 0.29 -8.27
CA TYR A 158 8.18 -1.08 -7.84
C TYR A 158 8.86 -1.89 -8.96
N ALA A 159 9.84 -2.70 -8.60
CA ALA A 159 10.41 -3.67 -9.54
C ALA A 159 9.40 -4.78 -9.88
N THR A 160 9.33 -5.13 -11.16
CA THR A 160 8.35 -6.13 -11.68
C THR A 160 9.02 -7.42 -12.18
N LYS A 161 10.30 -7.65 -11.82
CA LYS A 161 11.06 -8.83 -12.25
C LYS A 161 10.47 -10.13 -11.72
N VAL A 162 9.98 -10.11 -10.48
CA VAL A 162 9.38 -11.26 -9.82
C VAL A 162 7.95 -10.89 -9.42
N LYS A 163 7.00 -11.63 -9.96
CA LYS A 163 5.57 -11.41 -9.71
C LYS A 163 5.21 -11.83 -8.30
N ASN A 164 4.53 -10.93 -7.56
CA ASN A 164 4.13 -11.13 -6.18
C ASN A 164 5.32 -11.51 -5.30
N CYS A 165 6.39 -10.71 -5.39
CA CYS A 165 7.63 -10.94 -4.66
C CYS A 165 7.46 -10.71 -3.14
N GLY A 166 6.49 -9.90 -2.74
CA GLY A 166 6.16 -9.60 -1.34
C GLY A 166 7.20 -8.74 -0.60
N LEU A 167 8.16 -8.16 -1.31
CA LEU A 167 9.18 -7.23 -0.81
C LEU A 167 9.26 -5.96 -1.66
N GLU A 168 8.28 -5.71 -2.51
CA GLU A 168 8.28 -4.58 -3.43
C GLU A 168 8.36 -3.24 -2.70
N ASN A 169 7.68 -3.14 -1.57
CA ASN A 169 7.72 -1.96 -0.71
C ASN A 169 9.12 -1.76 -0.12
N TYR A 170 9.68 -2.83 0.44
CA TYR A 170 11.00 -2.80 1.06
C TYR A 170 12.11 -2.47 0.06
N GLU A 171 12.07 -3.09 -1.14
CA GLU A 171 13.02 -2.76 -2.21
C GLU A 171 12.94 -1.29 -2.62
N LEU A 172 11.73 -0.73 -2.75
CA LEU A 172 11.55 0.68 -3.07
C LEU A 172 12.12 1.59 -1.97
N ILE A 173 11.85 1.29 -0.71
CA ILE A 173 12.39 2.04 0.43
C ILE A 173 13.93 2.00 0.44
N ILE A 174 14.53 0.83 0.22
CA ILE A 174 16.01 0.73 0.11
C ILE A 174 16.54 1.61 -1.01
N LYS A 175 15.91 1.60 -2.19
CA LYS A 175 16.28 2.50 -3.31
C LYS A 175 16.14 3.97 -2.92
N MET A 176 15.08 4.33 -2.22
CA MET A 176 14.87 5.68 -1.73
C MET A 176 15.98 6.11 -0.77
N LEU A 177 16.32 5.27 0.22
CA LEU A 177 17.39 5.54 1.19
C LEU A 177 18.75 5.71 0.49
N TYR A 178 19.07 4.85 -0.46
CA TYR A 178 20.30 4.94 -1.24
C TYR A 178 20.42 6.24 -2.03
N ASN A 179 19.29 6.82 -2.43
CA ASN A 179 19.22 8.10 -3.13
C ASN A 179 19.09 9.31 -2.19
N GLY A 180 19.27 9.12 -0.89
CA GLY A 180 19.22 10.19 0.11
C GLY A 180 17.81 10.68 0.46
N ASN A 181 16.78 9.90 0.15
CA ASN A 181 15.41 10.21 0.55
C ASN A 181 15.18 9.86 2.03
N TYR A 182 14.34 10.64 2.70
CA TYR A 182 14.02 10.46 4.11
C TYR A 182 12.55 10.13 4.32
N GLY A 183 12.30 9.28 5.31
CA GLY A 183 10.98 8.92 5.78
C GLY A 183 10.62 9.56 7.13
N LEU A 184 9.35 9.51 7.49
CA LEU A 184 8.86 9.93 8.79
C LEU A 184 7.83 8.94 9.33
N HIS A 185 7.89 8.66 10.63
CA HIS A 185 6.96 7.81 11.34
C HIS A 185 5.88 8.64 12.03
N VAL A 186 4.61 8.26 11.84
CA VAL A 186 3.44 8.78 12.57
C VAL A 186 3.00 7.73 13.58
N LYS A 187 3.15 8.03 14.89
CA LYS A 187 2.88 7.09 16.00
C LYS A 187 1.39 6.84 16.28
N ASN A 188 0.53 7.09 15.30
CA ASN A 188 -0.89 6.78 15.38
C ASN A 188 -1.21 5.58 14.49
N LYS A 189 -2.10 4.72 14.95
CA LYS A 189 -2.55 3.56 14.19
C LYS A 189 -3.62 4.01 13.19
N LEU A 190 -3.18 4.22 11.95
CA LEU A 190 -4.01 4.81 10.89
C LEU A 190 -4.38 3.82 9.79
N PHE A 191 -3.94 2.58 9.93
CA PHE A 191 -4.10 1.54 8.95
C PHE A 191 -4.55 0.25 9.65
N TYR A 192 -5.38 -0.57 8.98
CA TYR A 192 -5.86 -1.85 9.49
C TYR A 192 -5.41 -2.96 8.54
N TYR A 193 -4.45 -3.75 9.00
CA TYR A 193 -3.93 -4.91 8.27
C TYR A 193 -4.79 -6.12 8.59
N ARG A 194 -5.41 -6.72 7.57
CA ARG A 194 -6.23 -7.91 7.73
C ARG A 194 -5.41 -9.17 7.63
N ARG A 195 -5.44 -10.00 8.65
CA ARG A 195 -4.77 -11.29 8.68
C ARG A 195 -5.75 -12.42 8.34
N HIS A 196 -5.46 -13.13 7.26
CA HIS A 196 -6.21 -14.32 6.83
C HIS A 196 -5.31 -15.29 6.05
N LYS A 197 -5.83 -16.52 5.80
CA LYS A 197 -5.04 -17.62 5.19
C LYS A 197 -4.61 -17.36 3.74
N ARG A 198 -5.18 -16.38 3.08
CA ARG A 198 -4.89 -16.02 1.68
C ARG A 198 -3.94 -14.83 1.54
N ASN A 199 -3.46 -14.24 2.64
CA ASN A 199 -2.46 -13.16 2.55
C ASN A 199 -1.25 -13.63 1.74
N LEU A 200 -0.70 -12.72 0.94
CA LEU A 200 0.50 -12.98 0.12
C LEU A 200 1.67 -13.44 1.01
N SER A 201 1.88 -12.76 2.13
CA SER A 201 2.89 -13.09 3.14
C SER A 201 2.77 -14.52 3.68
N ALA A 202 1.55 -15.04 3.83
CA ALA A 202 1.31 -16.41 4.30
C ALA A 202 1.50 -17.46 3.19
N THR A 203 1.17 -17.11 1.93
CA THR A 203 1.11 -18.08 0.82
C THR A 203 2.38 -18.11 -0.04
N LYS A 204 3.25 -17.09 0.03
CA LYS A 204 4.43 -16.91 -0.84
C LYS A 204 5.76 -16.85 -0.08
N GLN A 205 5.85 -17.40 1.12
CA GLN A 205 7.05 -17.34 1.95
C GLN A 205 8.33 -17.75 1.22
N ASN A 206 8.32 -18.85 0.46
CA ASN A 206 9.50 -19.30 -0.30
C ASN A 206 9.93 -18.30 -1.38
N THR A 207 8.97 -17.65 -2.04
CA THR A 207 9.24 -16.60 -3.05
C THR A 207 9.85 -15.37 -2.40
N ILE A 208 9.29 -14.93 -1.26
CA ILE A 208 9.77 -13.79 -0.47
C ILE A 208 11.21 -14.02 -0.02
N ILE A 209 11.50 -15.18 0.57
CA ILE A 209 12.85 -15.54 1.04
C ILE A 209 13.85 -15.59 -0.14
N ALA A 210 13.48 -16.20 -1.26
CA ALA A 210 14.34 -16.29 -2.43
C ALA A 210 14.65 -14.92 -3.02
N TYR A 211 13.63 -14.07 -3.14
CA TYR A 211 13.79 -12.72 -3.65
C TYR A 211 14.63 -11.84 -2.72
N GLY A 212 14.40 -11.91 -1.40
CA GLY A 212 15.22 -11.19 -0.42
C GLY A 212 16.70 -11.56 -0.48
N LYS A 213 17.02 -12.83 -0.66
CA LYS A 213 18.42 -13.29 -0.85
C LYS A 213 19.05 -12.72 -2.13
N ASP A 214 18.27 -12.51 -3.19
CA ASP A 214 18.77 -11.95 -4.45
C ASP A 214 18.96 -10.45 -4.39
N MET A 215 18.13 -9.76 -3.62
CA MET A 215 18.17 -8.31 -3.44
C MET A 215 19.50 -7.80 -2.83
N PHE A 216 20.15 -8.62 -2.00
CA PHE A 216 21.37 -8.28 -1.27
C PHE A 216 22.66 -8.92 -1.86
N LYS A 217 22.60 -9.44 -3.08
CA LYS A 217 23.75 -9.91 -3.85
C LYS A 217 24.30 -8.83 -4.75
#